data_049234e291b245abcc34ef3dd9e1a024
#
_entry.id   049234e291b245abcc34ef3dd9e1a024
#
_cell.length_a   1.000
_cell.length_b   1.000
_cell.length_c   1.000
_cell.angle_alpha   90.00
_cell.angle_beta   90.00
_cell.angle_gamma   90.00
#
_symmetry.space_group_name_H-M   'P 1'
#
loop_
_entity.id
_entity.type
_entity.pdbx_description
1 polymer ?
#
loop_
_entity_poly.entity_id
_entity_poly.type
_entity_poly.pdbx_seq_one_letter_code
_entity_poly.pdbx_strand_id
1 'polypeptide(L)'
;MSEPRDDRQDDLFRASLEAIINLRHPLVRLAAEINWDFLAKRFSSVCRIGPGQPPLPTRLVAGLFILKHMHNLSDEALCDRWVENPYFQYFCGEAVFQHQLPFDRSSLTRWRQRLGEEQIAALLQESLSVAHRTGAIESKDLERVVVDTTVQEKAIAHPTDARLTHRAIEKLVDLAKRKGVKLRQSYLRLAKRAAIMVGRYTHAHQFKRARRELKFLRTRLGRVIRDIRRKIEGDPALEERFGPLLDLALRVRHQEQRQRGPKVYSLHAPEVECIGKGKARAPYEFGCKVSIITPVTAPKGGQFVLHAKALHGNPYDGHTLGPVIADLEILTGVVVSRIHGDKGYRGHNYPDRFKVWISGQARRVTQVIRREMRRRAAVEPVIGHLKDDHRMRRNHLKGREGDRINAVLAAAGYNFSLLLRWFRRLLRALLLILARALLAPRFA
;
A
#
# COMPACT_ATOMS: atom_id res chain seq x y z
N MET A 1 11.32 -3.11 24.64
CA MET A 1 10.32 -2.03 24.79
C MET A 1 10.59 -1.38 26.12
N SER A 2 10.80 -0.07 26.16
CA SER A 2 10.77 0.69 27.40
C SER A 2 9.33 0.66 27.95
N GLU A 3 9.22 0.68 29.26
CA GLU A 3 7.95 0.89 29.94
C GLU A 3 7.20 2.09 29.36
N PRO A 4 5.87 2.08 29.34
CA PRO A 4 5.10 3.24 28.94
C PRO A 4 5.57 4.43 29.79
N ARG A 5 5.89 5.54 29.15
CA ARG A 5 6.11 6.79 29.87
C ARG A 5 4.85 7.08 30.67
N ASP A 6 4.95 7.04 31.99
CA ASP A 6 3.86 7.51 32.84
C ASP A 6 3.90 9.03 32.91
N ASP A 7 3.40 9.66 31.84
CA ASP A 7 3.29 11.11 31.73
C ASP A 7 2.23 11.69 32.69
N ARG A 8 1.62 10.86 33.56
CA ARG A 8 0.58 11.30 34.50
C ARG A 8 1.14 11.99 35.74
N GLN A 9 2.43 11.82 36.02
CA GLN A 9 3.03 12.36 37.26
C GLN A 9 3.63 13.77 37.11
N ASP A 10 3.93 14.24 35.90
CA ASP A 10 4.75 15.44 35.75
C ASP A 10 3.97 16.76 35.52
N ASP A 11 2.63 16.73 35.40
CA ASP A 11 1.88 17.93 35.08
C ASP A 11 0.47 17.94 35.74
N LEU A 12 0.42 18.36 36.99
CA LEU A 12 -0.82 18.53 37.78
C LEU A 12 -1.86 19.47 37.15
N PHE A 13 -1.47 20.27 36.17
CA PHE A 13 -2.30 21.30 35.54
C PHE A 13 -2.74 20.96 34.10
N ARG A 14 -2.27 19.84 33.52
CA ARG A 14 -2.73 19.40 32.20
C ARG A 14 -3.99 18.57 32.29
N ALA A 15 -5.05 19.02 31.67
CA ALA A 15 -6.25 18.22 31.51
C ALA A 15 -5.98 16.93 30.72
N SER A 16 -6.43 15.78 31.26
CA SER A 16 -6.36 14.53 30.51
C SER A 16 -7.16 14.59 29.23
N LEU A 17 -6.74 13.87 28.18
CA LEU A 17 -7.51 13.79 26.94
C LEU A 17 -8.92 13.25 27.19
N GLU A 18 -9.11 12.33 28.13
CA GLU A 18 -10.41 11.79 28.48
C GLU A 18 -11.38 12.85 29.04
N ALA A 19 -10.87 13.90 29.70
CA ALA A 19 -11.68 15.00 30.22
C ALA A 19 -12.16 15.97 29.12
N ILE A 20 -11.41 16.07 28.01
CA ILE A 20 -11.70 17.06 26.95
C ILE A 20 -12.35 16.49 25.70
N ILE A 21 -12.30 15.14 25.48
CA ILE A 21 -12.89 14.48 24.32
C ILE A 21 -14.23 13.82 24.64
N ASN A 22 -15.03 13.62 23.61
CA ASN A 22 -16.26 12.83 23.76
C ASN A 22 -15.93 11.33 23.72
N LEU A 23 -16.01 10.64 24.85
CA LEU A 23 -15.73 9.21 24.97
C LEU A 23 -16.69 8.32 24.16
N ARG A 24 -17.86 8.83 23.73
CA ARG A 24 -18.77 8.14 22.83
C ARG A 24 -18.38 8.26 21.36
N HIS A 25 -17.32 9.02 21.05
CA HIS A 25 -16.86 9.20 19.67
C HIS A 25 -16.45 7.84 19.04
N PRO A 26 -16.83 7.54 17.78
CA PRO A 26 -16.55 6.25 17.16
C PRO A 26 -15.07 5.87 17.13
N LEU A 27 -14.15 6.84 17.02
CA LEU A 27 -12.72 6.58 17.04
C LEU A 27 -12.22 6.14 18.43
N VAL A 28 -12.80 6.70 19.50
CA VAL A 28 -12.50 6.31 20.88
C VAL A 28 -12.97 4.87 21.13
N ARG A 29 -14.20 4.55 20.70
CA ARG A 29 -14.73 3.17 20.80
C ARG A 29 -13.88 2.19 19.98
N LEU A 30 -13.46 2.57 18.79
CA LEU A 30 -12.55 1.73 17.99
C LEU A 30 -11.22 1.51 18.71
N ALA A 31 -10.66 2.54 19.35
CA ALA A 31 -9.42 2.42 20.11
C ALA A 31 -9.56 1.44 21.31
N ALA A 32 -10.73 1.39 21.95
CA ALA A 32 -11.01 0.46 23.05
C ALA A 32 -11.15 -1.01 22.57
N GLU A 33 -11.59 -1.24 21.35
CA GLU A 33 -11.78 -2.59 20.78
C GLU A 33 -10.50 -3.21 20.21
N ILE A 34 -9.49 -2.39 19.89
CA ILE A 34 -8.21 -2.88 19.36
C ILE A 34 -7.38 -3.52 20.48
N ASN A 35 -6.90 -4.74 20.23
CA ASN A 35 -5.96 -5.41 21.12
C ASN A 35 -4.53 -4.89 20.89
N TRP A 36 -4.20 -3.81 21.61
CA TRP A 36 -2.88 -3.16 21.52
C TRP A 36 -1.75 -4.06 22.02
N ASP A 37 -1.99 -4.95 22.97
CA ASP A 37 -1.00 -5.91 23.49
C ASP A 37 -0.62 -6.95 22.43
N PHE A 38 -1.60 -7.42 21.65
CA PHE A 38 -1.34 -8.28 20.50
C PHE A 38 -0.42 -7.58 19.49
N LEU A 39 -0.73 -6.34 19.14
CA LEU A 39 0.10 -5.54 18.21
C LEU A 39 1.49 -5.28 18.82
N ALA A 40 1.58 -4.99 20.12
CA ALA A 40 2.84 -4.79 20.82
C ALA A 40 3.73 -6.03 20.75
N LYS A 41 3.18 -7.22 21.01
CA LYS A 41 3.90 -8.49 20.89
C LYS A 41 4.42 -8.74 19.47
N ARG A 42 3.61 -8.45 18.45
CA ARG A 42 4.01 -8.63 17.04
C ARG A 42 5.10 -7.65 16.61
N PHE A 43 5.02 -6.40 17.06
CA PHE A 43 6.00 -5.35 16.71
C PHE A 43 7.29 -5.45 17.52
N SER A 44 7.26 -6.03 18.73
CA SER A 44 8.45 -6.18 19.57
C SER A 44 9.55 -7.03 18.95
N SER A 45 9.20 -7.95 18.05
CA SER A 45 10.16 -8.83 17.36
C SER A 45 11.24 -8.06 16.56
N VAL A 46 10.97 -6.83 16.17
CA VAL A 46 11.91 -5.97 15.42
C VAL A 46 12.58 -4.90 16.28
N CYS A 47 12.24 -4.81 17.57
CA CYS A 47 12.86 -3.89 18.51
C CYS A 47 14.15 -4.49 19.05
N ARG A 48 15.28 -3.77 18.92
CA ARG A 48 16.55 -4.19 19.51
C ARG A 48 16.64 -3.66 20.95
N ILE A 49 17.03 -4.53 21.86
CA ILE A 49 17.39 -4.15 23.23
C ILE A 49 18.86 -3.72 23.18
N GLY A 50 19.17 -2.49 23.56
CA GLY A 50 20.54 -1.98 23.54
C GLY A 50 20.62 -0.48 23.84
N PRO A 51 21.83 0.08 23.98
CA PRO A 51 22.02 1.51 24.20
C PRO A 51 21.46 2.31 23.01
N GLY A 52 20.77 3.40 23.28
CA GLY A 52 20.17 4.29 22.29
C GLY A 52 18.89 4.95 22.76
N GLN A 53 18.25 5.73 21.90
CA GLN A 53 16.98 6.37 22.21
C GLN A 53 15.90 5.28 22.43
N PRO A 54 15.09 5.35 23.51
CA PRO A 54 14.02 4.38 23.79
C PRO A 54 13.08 4.26 22.58
N PRO A 55 12.59 3.05 22.28
CA PRO A 55 11.60 2.88 21.20
C PRO A 55 10.29 3.60 21.59
N LEU A 56 9.68 4.25 20.63
CA LEU A 56 8.37 4.85 20.80
C LEU A 56 7.30 3.78 21.10
N PRO A 57 6.24 4.13 21.84
CA PRO A 57 5.18 3.19 22.17
C PRO A 57 4.60 2.54 20.91
N THR A 58 4.40 1.23 20.94
CA THR A 58 3.85 0.49 19.78
C THR A 58 2.48 1.00 19.38
N ARG A 59 1.65 1.39 20.34
CA ARG A 59 0.32 1.95 20.10
C ARG A 59 0.41 3.24 19.28
N LEU A 60 1.39 4.10 19.53
CA LEU A 60 1.63 5.30 18.72
C LEU A 60 1.94 4.92 17.27
N VAL A 61 2.90 4.02 17.04
CA VAL A 61 3.33 3.62 15.69
C VAL A 61 2.20 2.93 14.92
N ALA A 62 1.54 1.95 15.55
CA ALA A 62 0.41 1.22 14.96
C ALA A 62 -0.78 2.15 14.70
N GLY A 63 -1.12 3.00 15.64
CA GLY A 63 -2.19 3.99 15.54
C GLY A 63 -1.99 4.95 14.36
N LEU A 64 -0.76 5.46 14.20
CA LEU A 64 -0.41 6.33 13.07
C LEU A 64 -0.57 5.62 11.72
N PHE A 65 -0.17 4.35 11.59
CA PHE A 65 -0.34 3.60 10.34
C PHE A 65 -1.81 3.32 10.02
N ILE A 66 -2.62 3.00 11.03
CA ILE A 66 -4.07 2.82 10.88
C ILE A 66 -4.70 4.15 10.44
N LEU A 67 -4.48 5.24 11.16
CA LEU A 67 -5.06 6.56 10.87
C LEU A 67 -4.67 7.06 9.48
N LYS A 68 -3.41 6.89 9.08
CA LYS A 68 -2.91 7.27 7.76
C LYS A 68 -3.74 6.67 6.64
N HIS A 69 -3.90 5.34 6.65
CA HIS A 69 -4.59 4.63 5.57
C HIS A 69 -6.11 4.71 5.71
N MET A 70 -6.64 4.76 6.92
CA MET A 70 -8.07 4.96 7.19
C MET A 70 -8.57 6.31 6.66
N HIS A 71 -7.76 7.37 6.75
CA HIS A 71 -8.11 8.73 6.34
C HIS A 71 -7.40 9.22 5.07
N ASN A 72 -6.73 8.34 4.33
CA ASN A 72 -6.02 8.66 3.07
C ASN A 72 -4.98 9.79 3.19
N LEU A 73 -4.26 9.88 4.31
CA LEU A 73 -3.33 10.98 4.61
C LEU A 73 -1.92 10.72 4.06
N SER A 74 -1.18 11.77 3.65
CA SER A 74 0.27 11.70 3.48
C SER A 74 0.96 11.61 4.84
N ASP A 75 2.28 11.36 4.88
CA ASP A 75 3.02 11.33 6.16
C ASP A 75 3.01 12.73 6.79
N GLU A 76 3.17 13.77 6.00
CA GLU A 76 3.12 15.17 6.43
C GLU A 76 1.74 15.53 6.98
N ALA A 77 0.68 15.29 6.20
CA ALA A 77 -0.70 15.59 6.60
C ALA A 77 -1.13 14.78 7.83
N LEU A 78 -0.64 13.55 8.00
CA LEU A 78 -0.88 12.77 9.20
C LEU A 78 -0.25 13.42 10.43
N CYS A 79 0.99 13.85 10.32
CA CYS A 79 1.72 14.51 11.41
C CYS A 79 1.06 15.83 11.82
N ASP A 80 0.70 16.66 10.84
CA ASP A 80 0.02 17.93 11.09
C ASP A 80 -1.34 17.70 11.78
N ARG A 81 -2.13 16.76 11.23
CA ARG A 81 -3.44 16.44 11.79
C ARG A 81 -3.37 15.77 13.17
N TRP A 82 -2.31 15.01 13.45
CA TRP A 82 -2.12 14.40 14.77
C TRP A 82 -1.90 15.47 15.85
N VAL A 83 -1.11 16.50 15.57
CA VAL A 83 -0.86 17.61 16.50
C VAL A 83 -2.15 18.40 16.79
N GLU A 84 -3.01 18.58 15.78
CA GLU A 84 -4.24 19.38 15.89
C GLU A 84 -5.43 18.60 16.47
N ASN A 85 -5.41 17.26 16.47
CA ASN A 85 -6.59 16.45 16.73
C ASN A 85 -6.45 15.61 18.01
N PRO A 86 -7.14 15.95 19.10
CA PRO A 86 -7.06 15.21 20.36
C PRO A 86 -7.56 13.77 20.24
N TYR A 87 -8.51 13.47 19.33
CA TYR A 87 -8.97 12.09 19.09
C TYR A 87 -7.89 11.24 18.41
N PHE A 88 -7.04 11.83 17.55
CA PHE A 88 -5.91 11.12 16.94
C PHE A 88 -4.85 10.79 18.00
N GLN A 89 -4.56 11.74 18.88
CA GLN A 89 -3.63 11.55 19.99
C GLN A 89 -4.13 10.47 20.96
N TYR A 90 -5.38 10.54 21.38
CA TYR A 90 -6.01 9.52 22.22
C TYR A 90 -5.98 8.13 21.58
N PHE A 91 -6.31 8.03 20.29
CA PHE A 91 -6.24 6.78 19.54
C PHE A 91 -4.81 6.19 19.56
N CYS A 92 -3.81 7.05 19.44
CA CYS A 92 -2.40 6.69 19.50
C CYS A 92 -1.88 6.43 20.92
N GLY A 93 -2.68 6.61 21.97
CA GLY A 93 -2.35 6.27 23.35
C GLY A 93 -1.78 7.41 24.17
N GLU A 94 -1.89 8.66 23.73
CA GLU A 94 -1.53 9.81 24.56
C GLU A 94 -2.55 9.98 25.70
N ALA A 95 -2.05 10.30 26.88
CA ALA A 95 -2.89 10.58 28.05
C ALA A 95 -3.28 12.05 28.15
N VAL A 96 -2.39 12.95 27.73
CA VAL A 96 -2.56 14.40 27.74
C VAL A 96 -2.33 14.98 26.35
N PHE A 97 -2.89 16.15 26.08
CA PHE A 97 -2.76 16.78 24.76
C PHE A 97 -1.33 17.23 24.49
N GLN A 98 -0.78 16.81 23.36
CA GLN A 98 0.56 17.13 22.90
C GLN A 98 0.53 18.23 21.85
N HIS A 99 1.28 19.32 22.06
CA HIS A 99 1.37 20.44 21.12
C HIS A 99 2.45 20.23 20.04
N GLN A 100 3.28 19.20 20.20
CA GLN A 100 4.37 18.87 19.29
C GLN A 100 4.41 17.36 19.02
N LEU A 101 5.01 16.97 17.90
CA LEU A 101 5.25 15.56 17.60
C LEU A 101 6.33 14.98 18.54
N PRO A 102 6.11 13.83 19.18
CA PRO A 102 7.14 13.18 20.00
C PRO A 102 8.21 12.47 19.15
N PHE A 103 8.20 12.65 17.84
CA PHE A 103 9.13 12.02 16.90
C PHE A 103 9.38 12.90 15.66
N ASP A 104 10.48 12.63 14.95
CA ASP A 104 10.75 13.24 13.64
C ASP A 104 9.89 12.61 12.54
N ARG A 105 9.35 13.39 11.61
CA ARG A 105 8.47 12.95 10.51
C ARG A 105 9.10 11.82 9.66
N SER A 106 10.43 11.83 9.48
CA SER A 106 11.14 10.78 8.76
C SER A 106 11.10 9.41 9.46
N SER A 107 10.77 9.38 10.76
CA SER A 107 10.65 8.15 11.54
C SER A 107 9.57 7.23 11.02
N LEU A 108 8.47 7.75 10.45
CA LEU A 108 7.42 6.94 9.81
C LEU A 108 7.98 6.05 8.69
N THR A 109 8.92 6.58 7.89
CA THR A 109 9.58 5.79 6.85
C THR A 109 10.51 4.74 7.43
N ARG A 110 11.29 5.09 8.46
CA ARG A 110 12.20 4.16 9.15
C ARG A 110 11.43 3.02 9.83
N TRP A 111 10.28 3.29 10.46
CA TRP A 111 9.45 2.26 11.08
C TRP A 111 8.87 1.29 10.06
N ARG A 112 8.34 1.78 8.94
CA ARG A 112 7.86 0.89 7.86
C ARG A 112 8.96 -0.04 7.34
N GLN A 113 10.19 0.46 7.19
CA GLN A 113 11.32 -0.35 6.76
C GLN A 113 11.75 -1.41 7.79
N ARG A 114 11.58 -1.12 9.09
CA ARG A 114 11.92 -2.05 10.16
C ARG A 114 10.86 -3.13 10.38
N LEU A 115 9.58 -2.74 10.30
CA LEU A 115 8.47 -3.65 10.60
C LEU A 115 8.28 -4.73 9.53
N GLY A 116 8.53 -4.41 8.24
CA GLY A 116 8.30 -5.39 7.17
C GLY A 116 6.83 -5.77 6.94
N GLU A 117 6.59 -6.71 6.00
CA GLU A 117 5.24 -7.17 5.64
C GLU A 117 4.58 -7.97 6.77
N GLU A 118 5.34 -8.87 7.42
CA GLU A 118 4.81 -9.80 8.42
C GLU A 118 4.21 -9.08 9.64
N GLN A 119 4.97 -8.11 10.19
CA GLN A 119 4.51 -7.34 11.35
C GLN A 119 3.34 -6.44 10.99
N ILE A 120 3.36 -5.86 9.78
CA ILE A 120 2.27 -5.02 9.28
C ILE A 120 1.00 -5.85 9.03
N ALA A 121 1.11 -7.13 8.65
CA ALA A 121 -0.04 -8.03 8.49
C ALA A 121 -0.85 -8.19 9.79
N ALA A 122 -0.22 -8.02 10.96
CA ALA A 122 -0.92 -8.02 12.24
C ALA A 122 -2.00 -6.91 12.33
N LEU A 123 -1.83 -5.77 11.64
CA LEU A 123 -2.87 -4.73 11.59
C LEU A 123 -4.10 -5.20 10.82
N LEU A 124 -3.92 -5.92 9.72
CA LEU A 124 -5.02 -6.50 8.96
C LEU A 124 -5.70 -7.60 9.79
N GLN A 125 -4.93 -8.48 10.44
CA GLN A 125 -5.43 -9.52 11.33
C GLN A 125 -6.27 -8.92 12.46
N GLU A 126 -5.77 -7.89 13.14
CA GLU A 126 -6.49 -7.23 14.23
C GLU A 126 -7.78 -6.57 13.73
N SER A 127 -7.78 -5.97 12.54
CA SER A 127 -9.01 -5.40 11.97
C SER A 127 -10.13 -6.44 11.79
N LEU A 128 -9.77 -7.68 11.39
CA LEU A 128 -10.72 -8.80 11.26
C LEU A 128 -11.14 -9.34 12.64
N SER A 129 -10.21 -9.40 13.59
CA SER A 129 -10.49 -9.81 14.97
C SER A 129 -11.49 -8.85 15.64
N VAL A 130 -11.31 -7.54 15.48
CA VAL A 130 -12.28 -6.53 15.96
C VAL A 130 -13.63 -6.72 15.25
N ALA A 131 -13.62 -6.91 13.93
CA ALA A 131 -14.86 -7.13 13.17
C ALA A 131 -15.65 -8.35 13.69
N HIS A 132 -14.95 -9.43 14.03
CA HIS A 132 -15.55 -10.65 14.55
C HIS A 132 -16.10 -10.44 15.97
N ARG A 133 -15.30 -9.87 16.89
CA ARG A 133 -15.71 -9.60 18.28
C ARG A 133 -16.93 -8.68 18.37
N THR A 134 -17.04 -7.73 17.46
CA THR A 134 -18.15 -6.75 17.44
C THR A 134 -19.35 -7.19 16.59
N GLY A 135 -19.33 -8.41 16.06
CA GLY A 135 -20.42 -8.96 15.24
C GLY A 135 -20.57 -8.30 13.86
N ALA A 136 -19.55 -7.57 13.40
CA ALA A 136 -19.53 -6.96 12.08
C ALA A 136 -19.29 -7.99 10.96
N ILE A 137 -18.58 -9.10 11.28
CA ILE A 137 -18.35 -10.27 10.44
C ILE A 137 -18.55 -11.54 11.26
N GLU A 138 -19.04 -12.61 10.66
CA GLU A 138 -19.23 -13.91 11.30
C GLU A 138 -18.26 -14.95 10.69
N SER A 139 -17.91 -16.03 11.42
CA SER A 139 -16.98 -17.06 10.93
C SER A 139 -17.43 -17.68 9.60
N LYS A 140 -18.74 -17.89 9.41
CA LYS A 140 -19.29 -18.40 8.14
C LYS A 140 -19.01 -17.49 6.93
N ASP A 141 -18.75 -16.20 7.16
CA ASP A 141 -18.41 -15.25 6.09
C ASP A 141 -16.97 -15.44 5.58
N LEU A 142 -16.10 -16.07 6.38
CA LEU A 142 -14.72 -16.35 6.04
C LEU A 142 -14.52 -17.61 5.22
N GLU A 143 -15.50 -18.54 5.25
CA GLU A 143 -15.42 -19.84 4.57
C GLU A 143 -15.58 -19.76 3.05
N ARG A 144 -16.25 -18.73 2.54
CA ARG A 144 -16.55 -18.56 1.12
C ARG A 144 -16.07 -17.22 0.63
N VAL A 145 -15.10 -17.26 -0.28
CA VAL A 145 -14.33 -16.08 -0.64
C VAL A 145 -14.37 -15.78 -2.13
N VAL A 146 -14.20 -14.51 -2.44
CA VAL A 146 -13.90 -14.00 -3.78
C VAL A 146 -12.44 -13.61 -3.80
N VAL A 147 -11.72 -14.11 -4.81
CA VAL A 147 -10.33 -13.73 -5.09
C VAL A 147 -10.30 -12.96 -6.40
N ASP A 148 -9.67 -11.79 -6.38
CA ASP A 148 -9.48 -10.98 -7.58
C ASP A 148 -8.09 -10.32 -7.54
N THR A 149 -7.58 -9.90 -8.70
CA THR A 149 -6.30 -9.20 -8.79
C THR A 149 -6.49 -7.78 -9.32
N THR A 150 -5.74 -6.86 -8.75
CA THR A 150 -5.67 -5.48 -9.23
C THR A 150 -4.23 -5.02 -9.34
N VAL A 151 -4.00 -3.84 -9.91
CA VAL A 151 -2.68 -3.21 -9.91
C VAL A 151 -2.64 -2.11 -8.88
N GLN A 152 -1.66 -2.20 -8.00
CA GLN A 152 -1.24 -1.10 -7.14
C GLN A 152 -0.28 -0.24 -7.93
N GLU A 153 -0.72 0.92 -8.38
CA GLU A 153 0.08 1.81 -9.19
C GLU A 153 1.17 2.49 -8.33
N LYS A 154 2.40 2.53 -8.87
CA LYS A 154 3.50 3.25 -8.26
C LYS A 154 3.41 4.74 -8.56
N ALA A 155 3.82 5.59 -7.62
CA ALA A 155 3.87 7.04 -7.80
C ALA A 155 5.00 7.46 -8.75
N ILE A 156 4.89 7.09 -10.01
CA ILE A 156 5.84 7.44 -11.07
C ILE A 156 5.19 8.29 -12.15
N ALA A 157 6.00 9.09 -12.85
CA ALA A 157 5.56 9.73 -14.08
C ALA A 157 5.43 8.69 -15.19
N HIS A 158 4.45 8.86 -16.10
CA HIS A 158 4.27 7.95 -17.23
C HIS A 158 5.61 7.73 -17.98
N PRO A 159 6.09 6.47 -18.07
CA PRO A 159 7.40 6.18 -18.63
C PRO A 159 7.42 6.34 -20.14
N THR A 160 8.39 7.12 -20.62
CA THR A 160 8.76 7.17 -22.03
C THR A 160 10.27 7.05 -22.15
N ASP A 161 10.78 6.48 -23.24
CA ASP A 161 12.22 6.30 -23.44
C ASP A 161 12.98 7.64 -23.35
N ALA A 162 12.41 8.71 -23.91
CA ALA A 162 13.02 10.04 -23.84
C ALA A 162 13.11 10.57 -22.41
N ARG A 163 12.03 10.43 -21.62
CA ARG A 163 11.99 10.87 -20.23
C ARG A 163 12.95 10.05 -19.35
N LEU A 164 12.97 8.73 -19.53
CA LEU A 164 13.87 7.84 -18.79
C LEU A 164 15.35 8.15 -19.12
N THR A 165 15.68 8.33 -20.42
CA THR A 165 17.04 8.65 -20.86
C THR A 165 17.50 10.02 -20.32
N HIS A 166 16.63 11.03 -20.35
CA HIS A 166 16.93 12.35 -19.78
C HIS A 166 17.15 12.26 -18.27
N ARG A 167 16.26 11.57 -17.53
CA ARG A 167 16.41 11.37 -16.09
C ARG A 167 17.67 10.59 -15.71
N ALA A 168 18.10 9.63 -16.54
CA ALA A 168 19.37 8.93 -16.30
C ALA A 168 20.56 9.90 -16.41
N ILE A 169 20.57 10.80 -17.39
CA ILE A 169 21.60 11.84 -17.52
C ILE A 169 21.59 12.76 -16.29
N GLU A 170 20.39 13.26 -15.89
CA GLU A 170 20.27 14.14 -14.70
C GLU A 170 20.83 13.46 -13.46
N LYS A 171 20.39 12.26 -13.13
CA LYS A 171 20.82 11.54 -11.92
C LYS A 171 22.32 11.23 -11.91
N LEU A 172 22.89 10.84 -13.07
CA LEU A 172 24.33 10.59 -13.17
C LEU A 172 25.14 11.88 -12.98
N VAL A 173 24.72 12.98 -13.59
CA VAL A 173 25.39 14.30 -13.45
C VAL A 173 25.28 14.82 -12.01
N ASP A 174 24.11 14.70 -11.39
CA ASP A 174 23.90 15.09 -10.00
C ASP A 174 24.76 14.27 -9.01
N LEU A 175 24.88 12.97 -9.26
CA LEU A 175 25.73 12.11 -8.45
C LEU A 175 27.20 12.47 -8.64
N ALA A 176 27.64 12.71 -9.89
CA ALA A 176 28.99 13.13 -10.21
C ALA A 176 29.34 14.45 -9.50
N LYS A 177 28.44 15.45 -9.55
CA LYS A 177 28.60 16.74 -8.85
C LYS A 177 28.75 16.55 -7.33
N ARG A 178 27.86 15.75 -6.72
CA ARG A 178 27.90 15.48 -5.26
C ARG A 178 29.15 14.74 -4.80
N LYS A 179 29.76 13.94 -5.69
CA LYS A 179 30.96 13.17 -5.39
C LYS A 179 32.25 13.80 -5.93
N GLY A 180 32.19 15.04 -6.41
CA GLY A 180 33.37 15.76 -6.89
C GLY A 180 33.93 15.26 -8.23
N VAL A 181 33.22 14.37 -8.94
CA VAL A 181 33.66 13.84 -10.24
C VAL A 181 33.39 14.89 -11.33
N LYS A 182 34.43 15.54 -11.82
CA LYS A 182 34.35 16.59 -12.86
C LYS A 182 34.09 15.94 -14.22
N LEU A 183 32.90 16.14 -14.79
CA LEU A 183 32.57 15.66 -16.14
C LEU A 183 33.10 16.60 -17.22
N ARG A 184 33.54 16.04 -18.39
CA ARG A 184 33.91 16.85 -19.55
C ARG A 184 32.74 17.69 -20.03
N GLN A 185 31.54 17.11 -20.04
CA GLN A 185 30.29 17.83 -20.39
C GLN A 185 29.08 17.11 -19.76
N SER A 186 28.19 17.89 -19.14
CA SER A 186 26.98 17.36 -18.49
C SER A 186 25.85 17.02 -19.45
N TYR A 187 25.78 17.68 -20.61
CA TYR A 187 24.71 17.59 -21.61
C TYR A 187 23.29 17.90 -21.10
N LEU A 188 23.09 18.44 -19.90
CA LEU A 188 21.76 18.65 -19.28
C LEU A 188 20.82 19.49 -20.16
N ARG A 189 21.27 20.66 -20.64
CA ARG A 189 20.45 21.53 -21.49
C ARG A 189 20.06 20.87 -22.80
N LEU A 190 21.02 20.22 -23.47
CA LEU A 190 20.80 19.54 -24.74
C LEU A 190 19.88 18.35 -24.57
N ALA A 191 20.05 17.57 -23.49
CA ALA A 191 19.20 16.42 -23.18
C ALA A 191 17.75 16.84 -22.87
N LYS A 192 17.56 17.90 -22.08
CA LYS A 192 16.24 18.46 -21.78
C LYS A 192 15.52 18.90 -23.06
N ARG A 193 16.21 19.66 -23.93
CA ARG A 193 15.67 20.10 -25.22
C ARG A 193 15.27 18.92 -26.10
N ALA A 194 16.16 17.94 -26.28
CA ALA A 194 15.89 16.76 -27.10
C ALA A 194 14.72 15.93 -26.55
N ALA A 195 14.61 15.75 -25.24
CA ALA A 195 13.47 15.06 -24.62
C ALA A 195 12.13 15.75 -24.91
N ILE A 196 12.09 17.09 -24.86
CA ILE A 196 10.91 17.90 -25.23
C ILE A 196 10.59 17.70 -26.70
N MET A 197 11.61 17.75 -27.59
CA MET A 197 11.41 17.58 -29.01
C MET A 197 10.92 16.19 -29.41
N VAL A 198 11.37 15.13 -28.72
CA VAL A 198 10.79 13.78 -28.91
C VAL A 198 9.29 13.81 -28.62
N GLY A 199 8.86 14.43 -27.52
CA GLY A 199 7.44 14.55 -27.18
C GLY A 199 6.64 15.31 -28.25
N ARG A 200 7.13 16.47 -28.67
CA ARG A 200 6.47 17.30 -29.70
C ARG A 200 6.35 16.57 -31.03
N TYR A 201 7.43 15.96 -31.54
CA TYR A 201 7.41 15.21 -32.78
C TYR A 201 6.53 13.95 -32.70
N THR A 202 6.48 13.30 -31.56
CA THR A 202 5.58 12.14 -31.36
C THR A 202 4.11 12.57 -31.41
N HIS A 203 3.77 13.67 -30.76
CA HIS A 203 2.41 14.22 -30.78
C HIS A 203 2.00 14.67 -32.20
N ALA A 204 2.92 15.26 -32.97
CA ALA A 204 2.72 15.63 -34.33
C ALA A 204 2.85 14.47 -35.34
N HIS A 205 2.89 13.22 -34.89
CA HIS A 205 3.08 12.00 -35.71
C HIS A 205 4.35 12.00 -36.60
N GLN A 206 5.33 12.85 -36.29
CA GLN A 206 6.62 12.93 -37.02
C GLN A 206 7.64 11.92 -36.46
N PHE A 207 7.34 10.65 -36.55
CA PHE A 207 8.10 9.59 -35.88
C PHE A 207 9.58 9.47 -36.33
N LYS A 208 9.91 9.80 -37.59
CA LYS A 208 11.30 9.82 -38.06
C LYS A 208 12.13 10.86 -37.30
N ARG A 209 11.59 12.07 -37.10
CA ARG A 209 12.24 13.14 -36.32
C ARG A 209 12.34 12.78 -34.84
N ALA A 210 11.27 12.24 -34.26
CA ALA A 210 11.28 11.77 -32.87
C ALA A 210 12.37 10.72 -32.63
N ARG A 211 12.54 9.74 -33.53
CA ARG A 211 13.59 8.72 -33.44
C ARG A 211 15.00 9.31 -33.53
N ARG A 212 15.22 10.35 -34.36
CA ARG A 212 16.52 11.05 -34.43
C ARG A 212 16.87 11.71 -33.10
N GLU A 213 15.96 12.42 -32.51
CA GLU A 213 16.17 13.05 -31.19
C GLU A 213 16.37 12.02 -30.08
N LEU A 214 15.65 10.90 -30.09
CA LEU A 214 15.85 9.82 -29.14
C LEU A 214 17.24 9.17 -29.30
N LYS A 215 17.71 8.94 -30.53
CA LYS A 215 19.08 8.44 -30.82
C LYS A 215 20.12 9.45 -30.29
N PHE A 216 19.89 10.76 -30.48
CA PHE A 216 20.74 11.81 -29.92
C PHE A 216 20.83 11.69 -28.39
N LEU A 217 19.70 11.56 -27.69
CA LEU A 217 19.65 11.38 -26.23
C LEU A 217 20.44 10.15 -25.78
N ARG A 218 20.21 8.98 -26.40
CA ARG A 218 20.90 7.72 -26.08
C ARG A 218 22.41 7.86 -26.29
N THR A 219 22.85 8.60 -27.31
CA THR A 219 24.27 8.88 -27.56
C THR A 219 24.88 9.74 -26.46
N ARG A 220 24.15 10.78 -25.97
CA ARG A 220 24.63 11.65 -24.88
C ARG A 220 24.70 10.88 -23.57
N LEU A 221 23.71 10.07 -23.25
CA LEU A 221 23.75 9.18 -22.07
C LEU A 221 24.96 8.26 -22.13
N GLY A 222 25.25 7.64 -23.28
CA GLY A 222 26.44 6.80 -23.45
C GLY A 222 27.76 7.54 -23.26
N ARG A 223 27.82 8.84 -23.65
CA ARG A 223 29.02 9.65 -23.39
C ARG A 223 29.22 9.94 -21.90
N VAL A 224 28.15 10.30 -21.18
CA VAL A 224 28.18 10.52 -19.74
C VAL A 224 28.61 9.26 -18.99
N ILE A 225 28.02 8.11 -19.33
CA ILE A 225 28.37 6.81 -18.72
C ILE A 225 29.88 6.51 -18.90
N ARG A 226 30.41 6.64 -20.13
CA ARG A 226 31.85 6.38 -20.40
C ARG A 226 32.77 7.38 -19.71
N ASP A 227 32.37 8.63 -19.62
CA ASP A 227 33.17 9.67 -18.94
C ASP A 227 33.25 9.42 -17.44
N ILE A 228 32.13 9.04 -16.82
CA ILE A 228 32.09 8.67 -15.40
C ILE A 228 32.97 7.43 -15.16
N ARG A 229 32.75 6.33 -15.92
CA ARG A 229 33.52 5.08 -15.74
C ARG A 229 35.01 5.30 -15.74
N ARG A 230 35.53 6.04 -16.74
CA ARG A 230 36.98 6.36 -16.81
C ARG A 230 37.51 7.15 -15.63
N LYS A 231 36.63 7.94 -14.97
CA LYS A 231 37.06 8.82 -13.87
C LYS A 231 36.93 8.20 -12.49
N ILE A 232 36.16 7.14 -12.37
CA ILE A 232 36.01 6.38 -11.12
C ILE A 232 36.86 5.10 -11.13
N GLU A 233 37.44 4.75 -12.28
CA GLU A 233 38.30 3.58 -12.46
C GLU A 233 39.46 3.61 -11.48
N GLY A 234 39.60 2.54 -10.66
CA GLY A 234 40.63 2.44 -9.62
C GLY A 234 40.23 3.07 -8.26
N ASP A 235 39.01 3.61 -8.12
CA ASP A 235 38.47 4.06 -6.83
C ASP A 235 37.28 3.17 -6.43
N PRO A 236 37.50 2.13 -5.59
CA PRO A 236 36.44 1.16 -5.22
C PRO A 236 35.23 1.83 -4.55
N ALA A 237 35.41 2.89 -3.77
CA ALA A 237 34.33 3.58 -3.09
C ALA A 237 33.42 4.34 -4.08
N LEU A 238 34.00 4.92 -5.12
CA LEU A 238 33.24 5.55 -6.19
C LEU A 238 32.60 4.49 -7.10
N GLU A 239 33.30 3.41 -7.43
CA GLU A 239 32.75 2.31 -8.24
C GLU A 239 31.53 1.69 -7.58
N GLU A 240 31.58 1.36 -6.29
CA GLU A 240 30.45 0.87 -5.51
C GLU A 240 29.28 1.86 -5.52
N ARG A 241 29.56 3.14 -5.34
CA ARG A 241 28.53 4.17 -5.25
C ARG A 241 27.84 4.47 -6.57
N PHE A 242 28.56 4.42 -7.69
CA PHE A 242 28.04 4.69 -9.03
C PHE A 242 27.45 3.45 -9.69
N GLY A 243 27.93 2.25 -9.34
CA GLY A 243 27.58 0.97 -9.97
C GLY A 243 26.09 0.78 -10.19
N PRO A 244 25.22 0.83 -9.16
CA PRO A 244 23.79 0.60 -9.31
C PRO A 244 23.11 1.57 -10.28
N LEU A 245 23.52 2.86 -10.27
CA LEU A 245 22.94 3.87 -11.15
C LEU A 245 23.47 3.73 -12.59
N LEU A 246 24.75 3.37 -12.77
CA LEU A 246 25.33 3.10 -14.08
C LEU A 246 24.66 1.89 -14.76
N ASP A 247 24.37 0.82 -14.02
CA ASP A 247 23.70 -0.36 -14.53
C ASP A 247 22.27 -0.06 -14.96
N LEU A 248 21.52 0.69 -14.15
CA LEU A 248 20.19 1.15 -14.54
C LEU A 248 20.24 2.04 -15.78
N ALA A 249 21.19 2.97 -15.85
CA ALA A 249 21.36 3.86 -16.99
C ALA A 249 21.75 3.11 -18.28
N LEU A 250 22.56 2.06 -18.17
CA LEU A 250 22.88 1.17 -19.28
C LEU A 250 21.66 0.40 -19.78
N ARG A 251 20.85 -0.15 -18.85
CA ARG A 251 19.59 -0.83 -19.20
C ARG A 251 18.66 0.13 -19.93
N VAL A 252 18.44 1.35 -19.42
CA VAL A 252 17.62 2.39 -20.08
C VAL A 252 18.17 2.75 -21.47
N ARG A 253 19.49 2.82 -21.63
CA ARG A 253 20.11 3.14 -22.93
C ARG A 253 19.85 2.07 -23.99
N HIS A 254 19.85 0.79 -23.62
CA HIS A 254 19.74 -0.34 -24.54
C HIS A 254 18.32 -0.89 -24.68
N GLN A 255 17.40 -0.60 -23.73
CA GLN A 255 16.03 -1.13 -23.81
C GLN A 255 15.29 -0.60 -25.05
N GLU A 256 14.47 -1.49 -25.63
CA GLU A 256 13.63 -1.19 -26.78
C GLU A 256 12.14 -1.24 -26.45
N GLN A 257 11.32 -0.51 -27.26
CA GLN A 257 9.88 -0.40 -26.99
C GLN A 257 9.16 -1.76 -26.98
N ARG A 258 9.54 -2.66 -27.90
CA ARG A 258 8.93 -4.00 -28.06
C ARG A 258 9.75 -5.13 -27.45
N GLN A 259 10.78 -4.80 -26.67
CA GLN A 259 11.60 -5.81 -25.99
C GLN A 259 10.76 -6.69 -25.07
N ARG A 260 10.95 -7.98 -25.14
CA ARG A 260 10.47 -8.95 -24.14
C ARG A 260 11.45 -9.00 -22.97
N GLY A 261 10.92 -9.27 -21.76
CA GLY A 261 11.72 -9.36 -20.53
C GLY A 261 11.77 -8.07 -19.72
N PRO A 262 12.61 -8.01 -18.69
CA PRO A 262 12.57 -6.94 -17.70
C PRO A 262 13.04 -5.59 -18.30
N LYS A 263 12.18 -4.58 -18.16
CA LYS A 263 12.45 -3.19 -18.53
C LYS A 263 12.50 -2.31 -17.29
N VAL A 264 13.18 -1.18 -17.42
CA VAL A 264 13.17 -0.11 -16.42
C VAL A 264 12.07 0.89 -16.82
N TYR A 265 11.10 1.09 -15.94
CA TYR A 265 10.03 2.07 -16.11
C TYR A 265 10.24 3.31 -15.25
N SER A 266 11.07 3.22 -14.22
CA SER A 266 11.47 4.33 -13.37
C SER A 266 12.86 4.12 -12.79
N LEU A 267 13.68 5.18 -12.75
CA LEU A 267 15.02 5.14 -12.15
C LEU A 267 15.02 5.26 -10.61
N HIS A 268 13.92 5.74 -10.03
CA HIS A 268 13.80 5.83 -8.57
C HIS A 268 13.00 4.67 -7.97
N ALA A 269 12.32 3.91 -8.81
CA ALA A 269 11.55 2.72 -8.47
C ALA A 269 11.74 1.67 -9.57
N PRO A 270 12.94 1.04 -9.65
CA PRO A 270 13.28 0.10 -10.72
C PRO A 270 12.48 -1.21 -10.65
N GLU A 271 11.85 -1.48 -9.51
CA GLU A 271 10.97 -2.62 -9.26
C GLU A 271 9.63 -2.56 -9.98
N VAL A 272 9.26 -1.40 -10.54
CA VAL A 272 7.96 -1.18 -11.20
C VAL A 272 7.80 -2.07 -12.41
N GLU A 273 6.65 -2.72 -12.48
CA GLU A 273 6.25 -3.58 -13.59
C GLU A 273 5.22 -2.89 -14.49
N CYS A 274 5.18 -3.28 -15.75
CA CYS A 274 4.15 -2.85 -16.70
C CYS A 274 3.12 -3.98 -16.85
N ILE A 275 1.90 -3.72 -16.40
CA ILE A 275 0.83 -4.71 -16.36
C ILE A 275 -0.24 -4.31 -17.36
N GLY A 276 -0.50 -5.21 -18.33
CA GLY A 276 -1.55 -5.04 -19.33
C GLY A 276 -2.93 -5.26 -18.70
N LYS A 277 -3.85 -4.33 -18.94
CA LYS A 277 -5.25 -4.39 -18.44
C LYS A 277 -6.29 -4.63 -19.52
N GLY A 278 -5.91 -4.66 -20.79
CA GLY A 278 -6.84 -4.84 -21.90
C GLY A 278 -7.88 -3.71 -22.07
N LYS A 279 -7.72 -2.58 -21.35
CA LYS A 279 -8.62 -1.43 -21.43
C LYS A 279 -8.20 -0.51 -22.58
N ALA A 280 -9.14 -0.09 -23.43
CA ALA A 280 -8.85 0.77 -24.58
C ALA A 280 -8.19 2.13 -24.21
N ARG A 281 -8.65 2.78 -23.14
CA ARG A 281 -8.15 4.09 -22.71
C ARG A 281 -6.86 4.03 -21.87
N ALA A 282 -6.64 2.95 -21.13
CA ALA A 282 -5.47 2.76 -20.27
C ALA A 282 -4.99 1.31 -20.39
N PRO A 283 -4.31 0.95 -21.50
CA PRO A 283 -3.91 -0.43 -21.76
C PRO A 283 -2.88 -0.97 -20.78
N TYR A 284 -2.11 -0.09 -20.13
CA TYR A 284 -1.05 -0.45 -19.21
C TYR A 284 -1.14 0.35 -17.91
N GLU A 285 -0.98 -0.36 -16.80
CA GLU A 285 -0.79 0.22 -15.46
C GLU A 285 0.64 -0.10 -14.98
N PHE A 286 1.29 0.88 -14.31
CA PHE A 286 2.69 0.76 -13.88
C PHE A 286 2.77 0.65 -12.36
N GLY A 287 3.13 -0.54 -11.86
CA GLY A 287 3.15 -0.80 -10.43
C GLY A 287 3.42 -2.27 -10.13
N CYS A 288 2.70 -2.81 -9.17
CA CYS A 288 2.75 -4.21 -8.75
C CYS A 288 1.34 -4.80 -8.77
N LYS A 289 1.20 -6.05 -9.21
CA LYS A 289 -0.06 -6.80 -9.08
C LYS A 289 -0.34 -7.10 -7.61
N VAL A 290 -1.58 -6.97 -7.18
CA VAL A 290 -2.03 -7.28 -5.81
C VAL A 290 -3.24 -8.21 -5.89
N SER A 291 -3.19 -9.31 -5.14
CA SER A 291 -4.35 -10.16 -4.90
C SER A 291 -5.15 -9.61 -3.73
N ILE A 292 -6.47 -9.55 -3.88
CA ILE A 292 -7.42 -9.10 -2.87
C ILE A 292 -8.44 -10.22 -2.65
N ILE A 293 -8.68 -10.55 -1.38
CA ILE A 293 -9.72 -11.51 -0.99
C ILE A 293 -10.78 -10.82 -0.18
N THR A 294 -12.04 -11.08 -0.53
CA THR A 294 -13.22 -10.60 0.20
C THR A 294 -14.22 -11.73 0.43
N PRO A 295 -15.16 -11.63 1.40
CA PRO A 295 -16.23 -12.59 1.56
C PRO A 295 -17.13 -12.62 0.31
N VAL A 296 -17.70 -13.79 0.00
CA VAL A 296 -18.81 -13.89 -0.98
C VAL A 296 -20.09 -13.30 -0.40
N THR A 297 -20.29 -13.47 0.90
CA THR A 297 -21.45 -12.98 1.64
C THR A 297 -21.49 -11.46 1.74
N ALA A 298 -22.52 -10.91 2.35
CA ALA A 298 -22.60 -9.50 2.74
C ALA A 298 -22.59 -9.39 4.27
N PRO A 299 -21.43 -9.34 4.91
CA PRO A 299 -21.35 -9.19 6.35
C PRO A 299 -22.05 -7.91 6.82
N LYS A 300 -22.58 -7.91 8.05
CA LYS A 300 -23.34 -6.79 8.64
C LYS A 300 -22.52 -5.49 8.67
N GLY A 301 -21.22 -5.60 8.93
CA GLY A 301 -20.29 -4.45 8.99
C GLY A 301 -19.84 -3.93 7.64
N GLY A 302 -20.06 -4.68 6.55
CA GLY A 302 -19.64 -4.34 5.18
C GLY A 302 -18.75 -5.41 4.54
N GLN A 303 -18.28 -5.13 3.32
CA GLN A 303 -17.46 -6.05 2.54
C GLN A 303 -15.99 -5.92 2.94
N PHE A 304 -15.58 -6.62 4.00
CA PHE A 304 -14.20 -6.59 4.51
C PHE A 304 -13.19 -7.15 3.51
N VAL A 305 -11.97 -6.65 3.52
CA VAL A 305 -10.82 -7.30 2.89
C VAL A 305 -10.25 -8.33 3.87
N LEU A 306 -10.31 -9.58 3.49
CA LEU A 306 -9.84 -10.70 4.32
C LEU A 306 -8.32 -10.89 4.19
N HIS A 307 -7.80 -10.65 2.97
CA HIS A 307 -6.38 -10.77 2.68
C HIS A 307 -5.97 -9.85 1.51
N ALA A 308 -4.74 -9.34 1.55
CA ALA A 308 -4.13 -8.55 0.48
C ALA A 308 -2.65 -8.91 0.36
N LYS A 309 -2.19 -9.28 -0.84
CA LYS A 309 -0.80 -9.67 -1.09
C LYS A 309 -0.27 -9.09 -2.39
N ALA A 310 0.89 -8.43 -2.34
CA ALA A 310 1.59 -7.96 -3.52
C ALA A 310 2.28 -9.13 -4.25
N LEU A 311 2.08 -9.20 -5.56
CA LEU A 311 2.53 -10.30 -6.43
C LEU A 311 3.52 -9.75 -7.45
N HIS A 312 4.81 -9.89 -7.17
CA HIS A 312 5.87 -9.45 -8.07
C HIS A 312 6.12 -10.44 -9.21
N GLY A 313 6.59 -9.93 -10.36
CA GLY A 313 6.83 -10.73 -11.56
C GLY A 313 5.59 -10.90 -12.44
N ASN A 314 4.49 -10.19 -12.11
CA ASN A 314 3.22 -10.26 -12.83
C ASN A 314 2.77 -11.71 -13.11
N PRO A 315 2.69 -12.59 -12.08
CA PRO A 315 2.34 -13.99 -12.26
C PRO A 315 0.96 -14.14 -12.90
N TYR A 316 0.72 -15.29 -13.54
CA TYR A 316 -0.61 -15.65 -13.99
C TYR A 316 -1.55 -15.84 -12.78
N ASP A 317 -2.77 -15.27 -12.84
CA ASP A 317 -3.68 -15.21 -11.69
C ASP A 317 -4.01 -16.60 -11.12
N GLY A 318 -4.24 -17.59 -11.99
CA GLY A 318 -4.50 -18.96 -11.58
C GLY A 318 -3.37 -19.63 -10.78
N HIS A 319 -2.13 -19.20 -10.95
CA HIS A 319 -0.97 -19.75 -10.21
C HIS A 319 -0.78 -19.10 -8.83
N THR A 320 -1.56 -18.07 -8.52
CA THR A 320 -1.46 -17.35 -7.24
C THR A 320 -2.42 -17.89 -6.18
N LEU A 321 -3.43 -18.68 -6.55
CA LEU A 321 -4.49 -19.15 -5.64
C LEU A 321 -3.96 -19.92 -4.43
N GLY A 322 -3.12 -20.92 -4.65
CA GLY A 322 -2.63 -21.77 -3.57
C GLY A 322 -1.97 -20.98 -2.44
N PRO A 323 -0.90 -20.22 -2.71
CA PRO A 323 -0.22 -19.43 -1.69
C PRO A 323 -1.10 -18.38 -1.02
N VAL A 324 -2.00 -17.73 -1.78
CA VAL A 324 -2.84 -16.65 -1.25
C VAL A 324 -3.95 -17.19 -0.33
N ILE A 325 -4.53 -18.36 -0.65
CA ILE A 325 -5.51 -19.00 0.22
C ILE A 325 -4.84 -19.58 1.47
N ALA A 326 -3.66 -20.19 1.35
CA ALA A 326 -2.91 -20.67 2.52
C ALA A 326 -2.59 -19.54 3.51
N ASP A 327 -2.14 -18.38 2.99
CA ASP A 327 -1.89 -17.20 3.82
C ASP A 327 -3.18 -16.70 4.51
N LEU A 328 -4.32 -16.72 3.81
CA LEU A 328 -5.62 -16.36 4.39
C LEU A 328 -6.03 -17.30 5.52
N GLU A 329 -5.91 -18.61 5.31
CA GLU A 329 -6.26 -19.62 6.32
C GLU A 329 -5.38 -19.49 7.57
N ILE A 330 -4.07 -19.21 7.40
CA ILE A 330 -3.16 -18.90 8.51
C ILE A 330 -3.58 -17.61 9.24
N LEU A 331 -3.95 -16.57 8.50
CA LEU A 331 -4.32 -15.28 9.07
C LEU A 331 -5.61 -15.35 9.88
N THR A 332 -6.61 -16.10 9.40
CA THR A 332 -7.96 -16.14 9.96
C THR A 332 -8.23 -17.34 10.85
N GLY A 333 -7.44 -18.41 10.75
CA GLY A 333 -7.68 -19.69 11.39
C GLY A 333 -8.90 -20.46 10.83
N VAL A 334 -9.47 -20.02 9.68
CA VAL A 334 -10.69 -20.61 9.08
C VAL A 334 -10.33 -21.25 7.75
N VAL A 335 -10.74 -22.51 7.56
CA VAL A 335 -10.56 -23.25 6.30
C VAL A 335 -11.56 -22.78 5.26
N VAL A 336 -11.04 -22.43 4.08
CA VAL A 336 -11.86 -21.98 2.95
C VAL A 336 -12.56 -23.15 2.28
N SER A 337 -13.87 -23.11 2.24
CA SER A 337 -14.73 -24.13 1.63
C SER A 337 -15.02 -23.87 0.14
N ARG A 338 -15.03 -22.59 -0.28
CA ARG A 338 -15.38 -22.19 -1.64
C ARG A 338 -14.66 -20.90 -2.09
N ILE A 339 -14.11 -20.92 -3.30
CA ILE A 339 -13.34 -19.83 -3.90
C ILE A 339 -14.02 -19.41 -5.21
N HIS A 340 -14.28 -18.12 -5.35
CA HIS A 340 -14.83 -17.55 -6.58
C HIS A 340 -13.81 -16.61 -7.22
N GLY A 341 -13.46 -16.89 -8.50
CA GLY A 341 -12.56 -16.08 -9.30
C GLY A 341 -13.19 -15.59 -10.61
N ASP A 342 -12.54 -14.66 -11.26
CA ASP A 342 -12.89 -14.22 -12.60
C ASP A 342 -12.36 -15.18 -13.69
N LYS A 343 -12.55 -14.82 -14.98
CA LYS A 343 -12.06 -15.63 -16.11
C LYS A 343 -10.52 -15.71 -16.17
N GLY A 344 -9.80 -14.79 -15.54
CA GLY A 344 -8.35 -14.79 -15.43
C GLY A 344 -7.76 -15.97 -14.66
N TYR A 345 -8.60 -16.63 -13.83
CA TYR A 345 -8.18 -17.82 -13.05
C TYR A 345 -8.43 -19.15 -13.79
N ARG A 346 -8.85 -19.15 -15.05
CA ARG A 346 -9.01 -20.40 -15.82
C ARG A 346 -7.69 -21.13 -15.94
N GLY A 347 -7.71 -22.46 -15.71
CA GLY A 347 -6.49 -23.28 -15.72
C GLY A 347 -5.63 -23.08 -14.46
N HIS A 348 -6.24 -22.68 -13.34
CA HIS A 348 -5.55 -22.57 -12.06
C HIS A 348 -4.95 -23.90 -11.61
N ASN A 349 -3.90 -23.81 -10.80
CA ASN A 349 -3.17 -24.94 -10.22
C ASN A 349 -3.55 -25.25 -8.76
N TYR A 350 -4.67 -24.72 -8.28
CA TYR A 350 -5.15 -24.99 -6.91
C TYR A 350 -5.40 -26.50 -6.71
N PRO A 351 -4.90 -27.12 -5.63
CA PRO A 351 -4.96 -28.57 -5.42
C PRO A 351 -6.38 -29.11 -5.45
N ASP A 352 -7.31 -28.49 -4.75
CA ASP A 352 -8.72 -28.88 -4.71
C ASP A 352 -9.55 -28.09 -5.73
N ARG A 353 -9.55 -28.59 -6.97
CA ARG A 353 -10.26 -27.95 -8.09
C ARG A 353 -11.77 -27.82 -7.87
N PHE A 354 -12.38 -28.65 -7.00
CA PHE A 354 -13.82 -28.62 -6.75
C PHE A 354 -14.24 -27.46 -5.85
N LYS A 355 -13.30 -26.86 -5.11
CA LYS A 355 -13.55 -25.65 -4.32
C LYS A 355 -13.56 -24.38 -5.16
N VAL A 356 -13.02 -24.40 -6.39
CA VAL A 356 -12.81 -23.18 -7.21
C VAL A 356 -13.90 -23.05 -8.28
N TRP A 357 -14.57 -21.90 -8.28
CA TRP A 357 -15.64 -21.55 -9.22
C TRP A 357 -15.24 -20.31 -10.02
N ILE A 358 -15.25 -20.44 -11.36
CA ILE A 358 -14.79 -19.39 -12.27
C ILE A 358 -15.97 -18.78 -13.00
N SER A 359 -15.99 -17.46 -13.14
CA SER A 359 -17.02 -16.73 -13.86
C SER A 359 -17.25 -17.27 -15.27
N GLY A 360 -18.53 -17.58 -15.60
CA GLY A 360 -18.92 -18.15 -16.88
C GLY A 360 -18.83 -19.69 -16.94
N GLN A 361 -18.54 -20.37 -15.83
CA GLN A 361 -18.66 -21.83 -15.74
C GLN A 361 -20.15 -22.24 -15.75
N ALA A 362 -20.49 -23.19 -16.58
CA ALA A 362 -21.87 -23.70 -16.70
C ALA A 362 -22.05 -25.08 -16.02
N ARG A 363 -21.02 -25.92 -16.08
CA ARG A 363 -21.09 -27.30 -15.55
C ARG A 363 -21.03 -27.31 -14.01
N ARG A 364 -21.85 -28.18 -13.39
CA ARG A 364 -21.94 -28.39 -11.93
C ARG A 364 -22.38 -27.18 -11.12
N VAL A 365 -22.96 -26.15 -11.74
CA VAL A 365 -23.35 -24.90 -11.07
C VAL A 365 -24.77 -25.03 -10.52
N THR A 366 -24.89 -25.13 -9.19
CA THR A 366 -26.19 -25.09 -8.48
C THR A 366 -26.75 -23.67 -8.43
N GLN A 367 -28.00 -23.48 -8.01
CA GLN A 367 -28.59 -22.15 -7.83
C GLN A 367 -27.86 -21.32 -6.79
N VAL A 368 -27.34 -21.95 -5.70
CA VAL A 368 -26.53 -21.30 -4.67
C VAL A 368 -25.26 -20.76 -5.27
N ILE A 369 -24.50 -21.60 -5.98
CA ILE A 369 -23.25 -21.20 -6.64
C ILE A 369 -23.50 -20.08 -7.66
N ARG A 370 -24.59 -20.14 -8.42
CA ARG A 370 -24.97 -19.08 -9.38
C ARG A 370 -25.24 -17.74 -8.68
N ARG A 371 -25.85 -17.73 -7.50
CA ARG A 371 -26.03 -16.55 -6.67
C ARG A 371 -24.68 -16.00 -6.19
N GLU A 372 -23.80 -16.87 -5.70
CA GLU A 372 -22.45 -16.51 -5.23
C GLU A 372 -21.60 -15.93 -6.37
N MET A 373 -21.65 -16.55 -7.57
CA MET A 373 -20.96 -16.03 -8.76
C MET A 373 -21.44 -14.63 -9.17
N ARG A 374 -22.72 -14.30 -9.00
CA ARG A 374 -23.22 -12.93 -9.22
C ARG A 374 -22.65 -11.95 -8.17
N ARG A 375 -22.54 -12.41 -6.92
CA ARG A 375 -21.97 -11.58 -5.84
C ARG A 375 -20.46 -11.36 -5.97
N ARG A 376 -19.76 -12.13 -6.79
CA ARG A 376 -18.33 -11.88 -7.07
C ARG A 376 -18.05 -10.43 -7.45
N ALA A 377 -18.93 -9.78 -8.19
CA ALA A 377 -18.77 -8.38 -8.58
C ALA A 377 -18.67 -7.41 -7.38
N ALA A 378 -19.05 -7.83 -6.16
CA ALA A 378 -18.92 -7.00 -4.96
C ALA A 378 -17.47 -6.68 -4.57
N VAL A 379 -16.47 -7.40 -5.12
CA VAL A 379 -15.04 -7.07 -4.93
C VAL A 379 -14.63 -5.81 -5.70
N GLU A 380 -15.28 -5.49 -6.82
CA GLU A 380 -14.89 -4.35 -7.66
C GLU A 380 -15.02 -2.98 -6.95
N PRO A 381 -16.14 -2.66 -6.26
CA PRO A 381 -16.22 -1.47 -5.42
C PRO A 381 -15.17 -1.43 -4.31
N VAL A 382 -14.87 -2.59 -3.67
CA VAL A 382 -13.83 -2.68 -2.64
C VAL A 382 -12.47 -2.29 -3.22
N ILE A 383 -12.11 -2.83 -4.38
CA ILE A 383 -10.88 -2.46 -5.10
C ILE A 383 -10.86 -0.97 -5.44
N GLY A 384 -12.00 -0.40 -5.87
CA GLY A 384 -12.16 1.03 -6.10
C GLY A 384 -11.82 1.86 -4.86
N HIS A 385 -12.42 1.54 -3.72
CA HIS A 385 -12.16 2.20 -2.44
C HIS A 385 -10.70 2.04 -1.97
N LEU A 386 -10.11 0.84 -2.08
CA LEU A 386 -8.71 0.62 -1.76
C LEU A 386 -7.79 1.55 -2.55
N LYS A 387 -8.09 1.73 -3.84
CA LYS A 387 -7.32 2.61 -4.73
C LYS A 387 -7.52 4.08 -4.39
N ASP A 388 -8.74 4.54 -4.26
CA ASP A 388 -9.07 5.97 -4.18
C ASP A 388 -9.02 6.52 -2.77
N ASP A 389 -9.48 5.75 -1.78
CA ASP A 389 -9.67 6.21 -0.41
C ASP A 389 -8.60 5.69 0.57
N HIS A 390 -7.79 4.66 0.18
CA HIS A 390 -6.84 4.00 1.08
C HIS A 390 -5.43 3.87 0.51
N ARG A 391 -5.02 4.78 -0.39
CA ARG A 391 -3.64 4.96 -0.90
C ARG A 391 -3.10 3.84 -1.79
N MET A 392 -3.92 2.94 -2.32
CA MET A 392 -3.43 1.90 -3.21
C MET A 392 -3.21 2.40 -4.65
N ARG A 393 -3.91 3.45 -5.12
CA ARG A 393 -3.76 4.00 -6.48
C ARG A 393 -2.40 4.63 -6.73
N ARG A 394 -1.74 5.17 -5.70
CA ARG A 394 -0.49 5.89 -5.85
C ARG A 394 0.48 5.56 -4.73
N ASN A 395 1.15 4.42 -4.86
CA ASN A 395 2.11 3.97 -3.88
C ASN A 395 3.43 4.76 -3.97
N HIS A 396 3.76 5.47 -2.89
CA HIS A 396 5.01 6.24 -2.76
C HIS A 396 6.13 5.45 -2.06
N LEU A 397 5.82 4.28 -1.48
CA LEU A 397 6.82 3.48 -0.77
C LEU A 397 7.80 2.85 -1.77
N LYS A 398 9.07 2.80 -1.41
CA LYS A 398 10.15 2.31 -2.29
C LYS A 398 10.34 0.80 -2.15
N GLY A 399 10.80 0.19 -3.24
CA GLY A 399 11.16 -1.22 -3.29
C GLY A 399 9.96 -2.16 -3.29
N ARG A 400 10.25 -3.44 -3.47
CA ARG A 400 9.25 -4.51 -3.43
C ARG A 400 8.60 -4.63 -2.06
N GLU A 401 9.38 -4.42 -0.99
CA GLU A 401 8.87 -4.41 0.38
C GLU A 401 7.86 -3.28 0.58
N GLY A 402 8.13 -2.09 0.04
CA GLY A 402 7.17 -0.98 0.05
C GLY A 402 5.87 -1.31 -0.67
N ASP A 403 5.89 -2.14 -1.72
CA ASP A 403 4.67 -2.61 -2.39
C ASP A 403 3.86 -3.56 -1.52
N ARG A 404 4.53 -4.50 -0.82
CA ARG A 404 3.90 -5.44 0.11
C ARG A 404 3.24 -4.73 1.26
N ILE A 405 4.01 -3.88 1.94
CA ILE A 405 3.54 -3.09 3.09
C ILE A 405 2.33 -2.23 2.71
N ASN A 406 2.38 -1.52 1.57
CA ASN A 406 1.28 -0.65 1.17
C ASN A 406 0.00 -1.41 0.83
N ALA A 407 0.09 -2.60 0.24
CA ALA A 407 -1.07 -3.45 -0.06
C ALA A 407 -1.80 -3.85 1.24
N VAL A 408 -1.06 -4.32 2.25
CA VAL A 408 -1.61 -4.72 3.55
C VAL A 408 -2.16 -3.54 4.32
N LEU A 409 -1.44 -2.41 4.36
CA LEU A 409 -1.90 -1.19 5.04
C LEU A 409 -3.15 -0.59 4.40
N ALA A 410 -3.29 -0.64 3.07
CA ALA A 410 -4.50 -0.20 2.39
C ALA A 410 -5.70 -1.07 2.79
N ALA A 411 -5.52 -2.40 2.84
CA ALA A 411 -6.54 -3.34 3.28
C ALA A 411 -6.94 -3.12 4.75
N ALA A 412 -5.97 -2.99 5.66
CA ALA A 412 -6.21 -2.70 7.06
C ALA A 412 -6.94 -1.35 7.25
N GLY A 413 -6.47 -0.28 6.59
CA GLY A 413 -7.10 1.04 6.64
C GLY A 413 -8.54 1.03 6.13
N TYR A 414 -8.83 0.30 5.07
CA TYR A 414 -10.18 0.08 4.56
C TYR A 414 -11.07 -0.62 5.61
N ASN A 415 -10.58 -1.72 6.21
CA ASN A 415 -11.31 -2.47 7.22
C ASN A 415 -11.59 -1.60 8.47
N PHE A 416 -10.62 -0.86 8.96
CA PHE A 416 -10.82 0.06 10.08
C PHE A 416 -11.82 1.18 9.75
N SER A 417 -11.88 1.64 8.50
CA SER A 417 -12.92 2.58 8.05
C SER A 417 -14.32 1.95 8.07
N LEU A 418 -14.45 0.66 7.72
CA LEU A 418 -15.71 -0.07 7.84
C LEU A 418 -16.14 -0.19 9.31
N LEU A 419 -15.20 -0.53 10.21
CA LEU A 419 -15.45 -0.62 11.65
C LEU A 419 -15.89 0.72 12.23
N LEU A 420 -15.26 1.82 11.83
CA LEU A 420 -15.66 3.15 12.26
C LEU A 420 -17.11 3.47 11.83
N ARG A 421 -17.51 3.08 10.61
CA ARG A 421 -18.88 3.19 10.12
C ARG A 421 -19.84 2.26 10.88
N TRP A 422 -19.40 1.06 11.21
CA TRP A 422 -20.15 0.08 11.99
C TRP A 422 -20.51 0.61 13.37
N PHE A 423 -19.52 1.15 14.11
CA PHE A 423 -19.77 1.78 15.41
C PHE A 423 -20.70 2.98 15.34
N ARG A 424 -20.65 3.79 14.28
CA ARG A 424 -21.62 4.88 14.06
C ARG A 424 -23.03 4.35 13.86
N ARG A 425 -23.21 3.24 13.14
CA ARG A 425 -24.53 2.60 12.95
C ARG A 425 -25.08 2.03 14.26
N LEU A 426 -24.25 1.33 15.02
CA LEU A 426 -24.63 0.80 16.34
C LEU A 426 -25.06 1.91 17.29
N LEU A 427 -24.34 3.01 17.34
CA LEU A 427 -24.70 4.16 18.18
C LEU A 427 -26.05 4.74 17.76
N ARG A 428 -26.29 4.93 16.46
CA ARG A 428 -27.58 5.42 15.96
C ARG A 428 -28.72 4.48 16.30
N ALA A 429 -28.53 3.17 16.12
CA ALA A 429 -29.54 2.16 16.47
C ALA A 429 -29.87 2.20 17.97
N LEU A 430 -28.86 2.29 18.84
CA LEU A 430 -29.06 2.44 20.28
C LEU A 430 -29.86 3.70 20.64
N LEU A 431 -29.50 4.85 20.07
CA LEU A 431 -30.21 6.12 20.31
C LEU A 431 -31.66 6.05 19.83
N LEU A 432 -31.95 5.39 18.71
CA LEU A 432 -33.31 5.18 18.21
C LEU A 432 -34.15 4.28 19.14
N ILE A 433 -33.53 3.20 19.67
CA ILE A 433 -34.19 2.32 20.63
C ILE A 433 -34.53 3.09 21.93
N LEU A 434 -33.58 3.86 22.46
CA LEU A 434 -33.79 4.68 23.65
C LEU A 434 -34.89 5.76 23.43
N ALA A 435 -34.85 6.45 22.30
CA ALA A 435 -35.88 7.44 21.93
C ALA A 435 -37.27 6.80 21.85
N ARG A 436 -37.37 5.61 21.22
CA ARG A 436 -38.64 4.86 21.17
C ARG A 436 -39.15 4.44 22.55
N ALA A 437 -38.22 3.96 23.42
CA ALA A 437 -38.57 3.58 24.77
C ALA A 437 -39.02 4.78 25.64
N LEU A 438 -38.46 5.97 25.42
CA LEU A 438 -38.84 7.19 26.11
C LEU A 438 -40.17 7.78 25.60
N LEU A 439 -40.48 7.57 24.32
CA LEU A 439 -41.70 8.07 23.67
C LEU A 439 -42.85 7.07 23.72
N ALA A 440 -42.62 5.84 24.21
CA ALA A 440 -43.69 4.88 24.37
C ALA A 440 -44.69 5.39 25.41
N PRO A 441 -46.00 5.46 25.11
CA PRO A 441 -46.99 5.91 26.06
C PRO A 441 -46.98 4.98 27.27
N ARG A 442 -46.75 5.57 28.47
CA ARG A 442 -46.93 4.85 29.72
C ARG A 442 -48.46 4.68 29.88
N PHE A 443 -48.98 3.57 29.44
CA PHE A 443 -50.29 3.13 29.87
C PHE A 443 -50.21 2.80 31.37
N ALA A 444 -50.74 3.68 32.19
CA ALA A 444 -51.02 3.45 33.61
C ALA A 444 -52.30 2.66 33.75
#